data_b1557e791ca65cb7293a69b387f395d0
#
_entry.id   b1557e791ca65cb7293a69b387f395d0
#
_cell.length_a   1.000
_cell.length_b   1.000
_cell.length_c   1.000
_cell.angle_alpha   90.00
_cell.angle_beta   90.00
_cell.angle_gamma   90.00
#
_symmetry.space_group_name_H-M   'P 1'
#
loop_
_entity.id
_entity.type
_entity.pdbx_description
1 polymer ?
#
loop_
_entity_poly.entity_id
_entity_poly.type
_entity_poly.pdbx_seq_one_letter_code
_entity_poly.pdbx_strand_id
1 'polypeptide(L)'
;MYQYRFPRSQPASFFLNYLVVTALCLVLAACTVNITPGGSTTSQCQSNCTVGSGVQGVRVYVEPDDGEQVIINAITSARKSIWLEIYILSDRNVIRTLEEAANRGLDVRVMLEPHPVGGGPSPAKTMDTLAAAGVKAQPTSPSFPLTHEKAMIIDGTTAYIMTSNFSRAALGGSSGSSGVRNREYGIIDTNPQDVQAVLAIFNADWNHTTAQFNDPNVVVSPINSRNDFNALINSAHRTLLIEAEEMIDSDIEQALASAAQHGVQVEVILPAPKGSSGDSNSQGIATIKQGGVQVRGDTQLYMHAKIIIVDGQRAFVGSENISTQSLDQNRELGIITSDAAVLNKLQATFQKDWGVSRSA
;
A
#
# COMPACT_ATOMS: atom_id res chain seq x y z
N MET A 1 -3.80 -23.35 -74.82
CA MET A 1 -4.96 -23.90 -75.58
C MET A 1 -6.15 -23.98 -74.65
N TYR A 2 -7.28 -23.39 -75.13
CA TYR A 2 -8.66 -23.30 -74.61
C TYR A 2 -8.87 -22.44 -73.33
N GLN A 3 -9.26 -21.28 -73.42
CA GLN A 3 -10.44 -20.41 -73.69
C GLN A 3 -11.81 -21.07 -73.39
N TYR A 4 -12.63 -20.31 -72.69
CA TYR A 4 -14.02 -19.87 -72.85
C TYR A 4 -14.69 -19.76 -71.48
N ARG A 5 -15.48 -18.89 -71.09
CA ARG A 5 -16.21 -17.67 -71.53
C ARG A 5 -17.30 -17.43 -70.48
N PHE A 6 -17.49 -16.22 -70.10
CA PHE A 6 -18.69 -15.71 -69.39
C PHE A 6 -19.96 -15.84 -70.20
N PRO A 7 -21.10 -15.82 -69.54
CA PRO A 7 -22.03 -14.77 -69.88
C PRO A 7 -22.65 -14.01 -68.68
N ARG A 8 -23.06 -12.79 -69.10
CA ARG A 8 -23.84 -11.78 -68.38
C ARG A 8 -25.32 -12.18 -68.25
N SER A 9 -26.02 -11.62 -67.23
CA SER A 9 -27.07 -10.58 -67.37
C SER A 9 -27.94 -10.51 -66.13
N GLN A 10 -28.27 -9.29 -65.85
CA GLN A 10 -29.18 -8.68 -64.88
C GLN A 10 -30.67 -8.98 -65.14
N PRO A 11 -31.67 -8.34 -64.42
CA PRO A 11 -31.73 -7.57 -63.17
C PRO A 11 -33.01 -7.79 -62.32
N ALA A 12 -33.08 -7.06 -61.19
CA ALA A 12 -34.28 -6.47 -60.54
C ALA A 12 -35.16 -7.34 -59.62
N SER A 13 -35.32 -6.96 -58.38
CA SER A 13 -36.42 -6.08 -57.90
C SER A 13 -36.43 -5.94 -56.36
N PHE A 14 -36.68 -4.73 -55.96
CA PHE A 14 -37.12 -4.16 -54.70
C PHE A 14 -37.80 -5.11 -53.69
N PHE A 15 -37.34 -5.08 -52.41
CA PHE A 15 -38.25 -4.96 -51.25
C PHE A 15 -37.56 -4.17 -50.12
N LEU A 16 -38.22 -3.11 -49.75
CA LEU A 16 -37.93 -2.17 -48.68
C LEU A 16 -38.34 -2.83 -47.35
N ASN A 17 -37.38 -3.02 -46.42
CA ASN A 17 -37.71 -3.28 -45.03
C ASN A 17 -36.90 -2.32 -44.12
N TYR A 18 -37.64 -1.45 -43.46
CA TYR A 18 -37.18 -0.56 -42.40
C TYR A 18 -36.66 -1.40 -41.21
N LEU A 19 -35.39 -1.26 -40.87
CA LEU A 19 -34.83 -1.70 -39.60
C LEU A 19 -34.36 -0.47 -38.88
N VAL A 20 -35.02 -0.16 -37.78
CA VAL A 20 -34.67 0.86 -36.83
C VAL A 20 -33.33 0.46 -36.16
N VAL A 21 -32.26 1.15 -36.49
CA VAL A 21 -30.97 0.99 -35.79
C VAL A 21 -30.94 2.04 -34.70
N THR A 22 -31.14 1.57 -33.44
CA THR A 22 -30.82 2.33 -32.23
C THR A 22 -29.30 2.46 -32.14
N ALA A 23 -28.78 3.65 -32.38
CA ALA A 23 -27.40 3.98 -32.19
C ALA A 23 -27.08 4.04 -30.69
N LEU A 24 -26.35 3.04 -30.18
CA LEU A 24 -25.74 3.06 -28.88
C LEU A 24 -24.46 3.89 -28.98
N CYS A 25 -24.48 5.13 -28.50
CA CYS A 25 -23.29 5.97 -28.40
C CYS A 25 -22.37 5.41 -27.32
N LEU A 26 -21.35 4.66 -27.73
CA LEU A 26 -20.16 4.36 -26.92
C LEU A 26 -19.29 5.64 -26.92
N VAL A 27 -19.27 6.37 -25.81
CA VAL A 27 -18.31 7.44 -25.56
C VAL A 27 -16.98 6.80 -25.21
N LEU A 28 -16.12 6.63 -26.20
CA LEU A 28 -14.70 6.36 -25.96
C LEU A 28 -14.04 7.70 -25.58
N ALA A 29 -13.69 7.85 -24.31
CA ALA A 29 -12.84 8.94 -23.85
C ALA A 29 -11.41 8.66 -24.36
N ALA A 30 -11.03 9.33 -25.45
CA ALA A 30 -9.66 9.34 -25.94
C ALA A 30 -8.87 10.36 -25.11
N CYS A 31 -7.88 9.92 -24.34
CA CYS A 31 -6.88 10.79 -23.74
C CYS A 31 -5.97 11.34 -24.85
N THR A 32 -6.11 12.62 -25.18
CA THR A 32 -5.16 13.33 -26.06
C THR A 32 -4.02 13.87 -25.19
N VAL A 33 -2.80 13.37 -25.39
CA VAL A 33 -1.59 13.93 -24.78
C VAL A 33 -1.09 15.07 -25.67
N ASN A 34 -1.18 16.30 -25.18
CA ASN A 34 -0.52 17.45 -25.81
C ASN A 34 0.91 17.58 -25.27
N ILE A 35 1.90 17.26 -26.09
CA ILE A 35 3.32 17.44 -25.76
C ILE A 35 3.74 18.84 -26.25
N THR A 36 3.99 19.77 -25.33
CA THR A 36 4.71 21.02 -25.59
C THR A 36 6.18 20.84 -25.18
N PRO A 37 7.16 21.19 -26.01
CA PRO A 37 8.58 21.08 -25.65
C PRO A 37 8.94 22.17 -24.63
N GLY A 38 9.36 21.78 -23.44
CA GLY A 38 10.00 22.64 -22.45
C GLY A 38 9.21 22.95 -21.16
N GLY A 39 8.21 22.16 -20.79
CA GLY A 39 7.49 22.32 -19.53
C GLY A 39 7.59 21.09 -18.65
N SER A 40 7.83 21.27 -17.36
CA SER A 40 7.66 20.25 -16.33
C SER A 40 6.27 19.66 -16.46
N THR A 41 6.17 18.34 -16.64
CA THR A 41 4.88 17.64 -16.71
C THR A 41 4.30 17.53 -15.30
N THR A 42 3.56 18.53 -14.87
CA THR A 42 2.54 18.34 -13.85
C THR A 42 1.37 17.64 -14.53
N SER A 43 1.24 16.34 -14.37
CA SER A 43 0.01 15.65 -14.76
C SER A 43 -1.09 16.06 -13.79
N GLN A 44 -1.81 17.13 -14.17
CA GLN A 44 -3.10 17.44 -13.54
C GLN A 44 -4.08 16.33 -13.92
N CYS A 45 -4.38 15.48 -12.97
CA CYS A 45 -5.53 14.58 -13.05
C CYS A 45 -6.80 15.43 -13.03
N GLN A 46 -7.34 15.79 -14.22
CA GLN A 46 -8.63 16.47 -14.31
C GLN A 46 -9.76 15.48 -14.00
N SER A 47 -10.42 15.69 -12.86
CA SER A 47 -11.81 15.34 -12.54
C SER A 47 -12.31 13.96 -12.98
N ASN A 48 -11.77 12.85 -12.41
CA ASN A 48 -12.46 11.57 -12.19
C ASN A 48 -11.56 10.51 -11.53
N CYS A 49 -10.60 10.89 -10.70
CA CYS A 49 -9.94 9.92 -9.82
C CYS A 49 -10.93 9.58 -8.69
N THR A 50 -11.72 8.54 -8.90
CA THR A 50 -12.55 7.99 -7.82
C THR A 50 -11.69 7.03 -7.02
N VAL A 51 -11.45 7.37 -5.76
CA VAL A 51 -10.91 6.42 -4.77
C VAL A 51 -11.77 5.17 -4.75
N GLY A 52 -11.17 4.00 -4.63
CA GLY A 52 -11.87 2.74 -4.46
C GLY A 52 -12.93 2.81 -3.35
N SER A 53 -14.00 2.07 -3.51
CA SER A 53 -15.08 1.99 -2.51
C SER A 53 -14.61 1.40 -1.18
N GLY A 54 -13.46 0.76 -1.18
CA GLY A 54 -12.88 0.02 -0.08
C GLY A 54 -13.33 -1.45 -0.05
N VAL A 55 -12.39 -2.36 0.19
CA VAL A 55 -12.68 -3.79 0.35
C VAL A 55 -13.40 -4.06 1.66
N GLN A 56 -14.24 -5.11 1.66
CA GLN A 56 -14.93 -5.63 2.85
C GLN A 56 -14.59 -7.11 3.07
N GLY A 57 -14.90 -7.63 4.25
CA GLY A 57 -14.61 -9.01 4.62
C GLY A 57 -13.15 -9.26 4.96
N VAL A 58 -12.38 -8.21 5.19
CA VAL A 58 -10.98 -8.26 5.62
C VAL A 58 -10.86 -8.23 7.14
N ARG A 59 -9.70 -8.54 7.67
CA ARG A 59 -9.39 -8.47 9.11
C ARG A 59 -8.18 -7.58 9.31
N VAL A 60 -8.07 -6.98 10.49
CA VAL A 60 -6.92 -6.18 10.89
C VAL A 60 -6.29 -6.77 12.15
N TYR A 61 -4.96 -6.78 12.21
CA TYR A 61 -4.21 -6.95 13.45
C TYR A 61 -3.43 -5.66 13.75
N VAL A 62 -3.12 -5.46 15.02
CA VAL A 62 -2.52 -4.23 15.54
C VAL A 62 -1.37 -4.59 16.48
N GLU A 63 -0.18 -4.10 16.18
CA GLU A 63 0.96 -4.25 17.06
C GLU A 63 1.13 -3.03 18.00
N PRO A 64 1.61 -3.25 19.20
CA PRO A 64 2.13 -4.49 19.78
C PRO A 64 1.06 -5.37 20.46
N ASP A 65 -0.23 -5.08 20.27
CA ASP A 65 -1.32 -5.69 21.05
C ASP A 65 -1.56 -7.17 20.64
N ASP A 66 -1.48 -7.50 19.33
CA ASP A 66 -1.75 -8.84 18.80
C ASP A 66 -0.48 -9.73 18.72
N GLY A 67 0.72 -9.14 18.65
CA GLY A 67 2.03 -9.78 18.73
C GLY A 67 2.43 -10.65 17.54
N GLU A 68 3.70 -11.07 17.49
CA GLU A 68 4.32 -11.83 16.38
C GLU A 68 3.56 -13.10 15.99
N GLN A 69 2.72 -13.59 16.91
CA GLN A 69 2.03 -14.88 16.72
C GLN A 69 1.06 -14.86 15.53
N VAL A 70 0.56 -13.70 15.15
CA VAL A 70 -0.28 -13.53 13.93
C VAL A 70 0.50 -13.97 12.69
N ILE A 71 1.73 -13.52 12.55
CA ILE A 71 2.61 -13.85 11.41
C ILE A 71 3.12 -15.29 11.51
N ILE A 72 3.57 -15.72 12.69
CA ILE A 72 4.03 -17.09 12.94
C ILE A 72 2.93 -18.10 12.58
N ASN A 73 1.69 -17.86 13.03
CA ASN A 73 0.57 -18.74 12.72
C ASN A 73 0.24 -18.78 11.24
N ALA A 74 0.31 -17.62 10.54
CA ALA A 74 0.11 -17.56 9.09
C ALA A 74 1.10 -18.48 8.35
N ILE A 75 2.40 -18.33 8.63
CA ILE A 75 3.48 -19.12 8.02
C ILE A 75 3.35 -20.61 8.37
N THR A 76 3.06 -20.91 9.64
CA THR A 76 2.95 -22.31 10.12
C THR A 76 1.75 -23.02 9.50
N SER A 77 0.63 -22.32 9.29
CA SER A 77 -0.59 -22.88 8.72
C SER A 77 -0.57 -23.04 7.20
N ALA A 78 0.42 -22.43 6.52
CA ALA A 78 0.59 -22.51 5.07
C ALA A 78 0.76 -23.97 4.60
N ARG A 79 0.14 -24.29 3.45
CA ARG A 79 0.09 -25.66 2.89
C ARG A 79 0.72 -25.80 1.51
N LYS A 80 0.89 -24.68 0.78
CA LYS A 80 1.39 -24.69 -0.61
C LYS A 80 2.55 -23.73 -0.80
N SER A 81 2.35 -22.46 -0.41
CA SER A 81 3.33 -21.41 -0.70
C SER A 81 3.29 -20.27 0.30
N ILE A 82 4.45 -19.63 0.44
CA ILE A 82 4.62 -18.38 1.20
C ILE A 82 5.48 -17.48 0.32
N TRP A 83 4.92 -16.36 -0.13
CA TRP A 83 5.64 -15.36 -0.91
C TRP A 83 5.69 -14.06 -0.12
N LEU A 84 6.88 -13.59 0.17
CA LEU A 84 7.16 -12.44 1.03
C LEU A 84 8.01 -11.42 0.28
N GLU A 85 7.54 -10.19 0.18
CA GLU A 85 8.34 -9.03 -0.19
C GLU A 85 8.40 -8.09 1.01
N ILE A 86 9.61 -7.75 1.46
CA ILE A 86 9.75 -7.02 2.70
C ILE A 86 11.03 -6.18 2.75
N TYR A 87 10.89 -4.99 3.34
CA TYR A 87 12.00 -4.07 3.54
C TYR A 87 13.04 -4.57 4.56
N ILE A 88 12.60 -5.01 5.76
CA ILE A 88 13.50 -5.56 6.79
C ILE A 88 12.95 -6.89 7.32
N LEU A 89 13.79 -7.92 7.24
CA LEU A 89 13.57 -9.24 7.85
C LEU A 89 14.69 -9.54 8.83
N SER A 90 14.45 -9.37 10.12
CA SER A 90 15.43 -9.55 11.18
C SER A 90 14.94 -10.34 12.39
N ASP A 91 13.64 -10.61 12.45
CA ASP A 91 13.08 -11.43 13.52
C ASP A 91 13.45 -12.92 13.35
N ARG A 92 14.11 -13.47 14.36
CA ARG A 92 14.64 -14.84 14.31
C ARG A 92 13.56 -15.91 14.30
N ASN A 93 12.41 -15.65 14.92
CA ASN A 93 11.31 -16.61 14.94
C ASN A 93 10.66 -16.69 13.57
N VAL A 94 10.46 -15.55 12.92
CA VAL A 94 9.93 -15.50 11.54
C VAL A 94 10.90 -16.18 10.57
N ILE A 95 12.20 -15.87 10.62
CA ILE A 95 13.22 -16.49 9.75
C ILE A 95 13.16 -18.01 9.91
N ARG A 96 13.24 -18.52 11.17
CA ARG A 96 13.16 -19.95 11.45
C ARG A 96 11.85 -20.59 10.94
N THR A 97 10.72 -19.92 11.09
CA THR A 97 9.43 -20.46 10.65
C THR A 97 9.34 -20.54 9.12
N LEU A 98 9.96 -19.59 8.40
CA LEU A 98 10.10 -19.65 6.93
C LEU A 98 11.01 -20.82 6.50
N GLU A 99 12.13 -21.04 7.20
CA GLU A 99 13.01 -22.21 6.99
C GLU A 99 12.26 -23.53 7.22
N GLU A 100 11.51 -23.63 8.30
CA GLU A 100 10.67 -24.79 8.61
C GLU A 100 9.60 -25.02 7.54
N ALA A 101 9.01 -23.95 6.98
CA ALA A 101 8.06 -24.06 5.89
C ALA A 101 8.70 -24.61 4.61
N ALA A 102 9.90 -24.15 4.24
CA ALA A 102 10.65 -24.68 3.10
C ALA A 102 11.02 -26.17 3.34
N ASN A 103 11.44 -26.54 4.56
CA ASN A 103 11.72 -27.93 4.93
C ASN A 103 10.47 -28.84 4.87
N ARG A 104 9.26 -28.29 5.03
CA ARG A 104 7.99 -29.01 4.77
C ARG A 104 7.69 -29.18 3.28
N GLY A 105 8.50 -28.61 2.38
CA GLY A 105 8.33 -28.69 0.93
C GLY A 105 7.43 -27.62 0.31
N LEU A 106 7.14 -26.52 1.01
CA LEU A 106 6.38 -25.43 0.48
C LEU A 106 7.21 -24.59 -0.50
N ASP A 107 6.55 -23.93 -1.49
CA ASP A 107 7.20 -22.92 -2.33
C ASP A 107 7.35 -21.61 -1.54
N VAL A 108 8.48 -21.47 -0.85
CA VAL A 108 8.80 -20.26 -0.07
C VAL A 108 9.67 -19.35 -0.90
N ARG A 109 9.19 -18.12 -1.16
CA ARG A 109 9.91 -17.07 -1.90
C ARG A 109 10.03 -15.83 -1.03
N VAL A 110 11.21 -15.26 -0.96
CA VAL A 110 11.48 -14.04 -0.20
C VAL A 110 12.23 -13.05 -1.08
N MET A 111 11.68 -11.85 -1.24
CA MET A 111 12.39 -10.68 -1.73
C MET A 111 12.72 -9.77 -0.56
N LEU A 112 13.98 -9.35 -0.46
CA LEU A 112 14.47 -8.52 0.63
C LEU A 112 15.21 -7.31 0.09
N GLU A 113 14.88 -6.12 0.60
CA GLU A 113 15.59 -4.89 0.26
C GLU A 113 17.10 -5.04 0.56
N PRO A 114 17.98 -4.90 -0.45
CA PRO A 114 19.41 -5.12 -0.24
C PRO A 114 20.12 -3.98 0.52
N HIS A 115 19.54 -2.78 0.54
CA HIS A 115 20.16 -1.56 1.09
C HIS A 115 19.25 -0.80 2.06
N PRO A 116 18.67 -1.46 3.09
CA PRO A 116 17.76 -0.78 4.00
C PRO A 116 18.49 0.31 4.78
N VAL A 117 17.84 1.46 4.95
CA VAL A 117 18.34 2.56 5.77
C VAL A 117 18.12 2.21 7.25
N GLY A 118 19.05 2.64 8.14
CA GLY A 118 18.86 2.53 9.59
C GLY A 118 19.60 1.37 10.27
N GLY A 119 20.32 0.56 9.51
CA GLY A 119 21.11 -0.56 10.07
C GLY A 119 20.24 -1.80 10.35
N GLY A 120 20.88 -2.85 10.85
CA GLY A 120 20.25 -4.14 11.11
C GLY A 120 21.16 -5.28 10.66
N PRO A 121 20.70 -6.55 10.72
CA PRO A 121 21.45 -7.66 10.17
C PRO A 121 21.59 -7.47 8.65
N SER A 122 22.72 -7.91 8.11
CA SER A 122 22.99 -7.83 6.67
C SER A 122 21.89 -8.58 5.89
N PRO A 123 21.17 -7.92 4.96
CA PRO A 123 20.16 -8.59 4.13
C PRO A 123 20.75 -9.78 3.35
N ALA A 124 21.98 -9.64 2.84
CA ALA A 124 22.69 -10.71 2.14
C ALA A 124 22.84 -11.95 3.05
N LYS A 125 23.28 -11.78 4.31
CA LYS A 125 23.39 -12.91 5.26
C LYS A 125 22.05 -13.54 5.57
N THR A 126 20.99 -12.76 5.68
CA THR A 126 19.62 -13.29 5.88
C THR A 126 19.19 -14.11 4.67
N MET A 127 19.43 -13.62 3.44
CA MET A 127 19.13 -14.36 2.21
C MET A 127 19.95 -15.67 2.12
N ASP A 128 21.25 -15.63 2.44
CA ASP A 128 22.10 -16.83 2.47
C ASP A 128 21.58 -17.87 3.45
N THR A 129 21.14 -17.43 4.65
CA THR A 129 20.57 -18.32 5.68
C THR A 129 19.29 -18.97 5.18
N LEU A 130 18.37 -18.19 4.60
CA LEU A 130 17.13 -18.69 4.03
C LEU A 130 17.37 -19.65 2.86
N ALA A 131 18.31 -19.31 1.97
CA ALA A 131 18.65 -20.14 0.81
C ALA A 131 19.26 -21.50 1.25
N ALA A 132 20.06 -21.53 2.31
CA ALA A 132 20.61 -22.76 2.87
C ALA A 132 19.53 -23.73 3.38
N ALA A 133 18.35 -23.22 3.78
CA ALA A 133 17.18 -23.99 4.18
C ALA A 133 16.21 -24.31 3.03
N GLY A 134 16.57 -23.95 1.77
CA GLY A 134 15.73 -24.21 0.60
C GLY A 134 14.70 -23.14 0.26
N VAL A 135 14.72 -21.99 0.94
CA VAL A 135 13.92 -20.82 0.57
C VAL A 135 14.52 -20.21 -0.70
N LYS A 136 13.67 -19.84 -1.66
CA LYS A 136 14.07 -19.04 -2.82
C LYS A 136 14.16 -17.58 -2.39
N ALA A 137 15.37 -17.11 -2.11
CA ALA A 137 15.62 -15.74 -1.65
C ALA A 137 16.38 -14.93 -2.68
N GLN A 138 15.95 -13.69 -2.94
CA GLN A 138 16.63 -12.77 -3.85
C GLN A 138 16.48 -11.32 -3.38
N PRO A 139 17.32 -10.37 -3.85
CA PRO A 139 17.08 -8.94 -3.67
C PRO A 139 15.77 -8.52 -4.34
N THR A 140 15.18 -7.45 -3.83
CA THR A 140 14.03 -6.78 -4.46
C THR A 140 14.39 -6.20 -5.83
N SER A 141 13.38 -5.80 -6.59
CA SER A 141 13.56 -5.29 -7.95
C SER A 141 14.45 -4.04 -7.98
N PRO A 142 15.51 -4.00 -8.81
CA PRO A 142 16.35 -2.82 -8.96
C PRO A 142 15.70 -1.69 -9.76
N SER A 143 14.45 -1.86 -10.20
CA SER A 143 13.68 -0.85 -10.92
C SER A 143 13.25 0.32 -10.03
N PHE A 144 13.31 0.15 -8.71
CA PHE A 144 12.93 1.16 -7.73
C PHE A 144 14.16 1.60 -6.93
N PRO A 145 14.25 2.91 -6.55
CA PRO A 145 15.34 3.37 -5.68
C PRO A 145 15.40 2.64 -4.34
N LEU A 146 14.22 2.22 -3.86
CA LEU A 146 14.03 1.47 -2.62
C LEU A 146 12.74 0.66 -2.71
N THR A 147 12.77 -0.60 -2.29
CA THR A 147 11.56 -1.36 -2.00
C THR A 147 11.25 -1.27 -0.52
N HIS A 148 10.22 -0.50 -0.19
CA HIS A 148 9.77 -0.33 1.19
C HIS A 148 8.45 -1.08 1.47
N GLU A 149 7.99 -1.87 0.53
CA GLU A 149 6.83 -2.76 0.63
C GLU A 149 6.98 -3.76 1.77
N LYS A 150 5.86 -4.14 2.38
CA LYS A 150 5.76 -5.19 3.40
C LYS A 150 4.50 -5.99 3.14
N ALA A 151 4.63 -7.00 2.27
CA ALA A 151 3.52 -7.87 1.89
C ALA A 151 3.91 -9.35 1.96
N MET A 152 2.96 -10.18 2.37
CA MET A 152 3.11 -11.63 2.40
C MET A 152 1.85 -12.28 1.82
N ILE A 153 2.04 -13.26 0.94
CA ILE A 153 0.93 -14.01 0.34
C ILE A 153 1.04 -15.47 0.78
N ILE A 154 -0.01 -15.99 1.38
CA ILE A 154 -0.13 -17.38 1.84
C ILE A 154 -1.02 -18.17 0.89
N ASP A 155 -0.47 -19.28 0.38
CA ASP A 155 -1.17 -20.27 -0.46
C ASP A 155 -1.82 -19.71 -1.73
N GLY A 156 -1.47 -18.47 -2.11
CA GLY A 156 -2.07 -17.74 -3.23
C GLY A 156 -3.52 -17.29 -2.99
N THR A 157 -3.99 -17.34 -1.75
CA THR A 157 -5.39 -17.06 -1.38
C THR A 157 -5.57 -16.06 -0.25
N THR A 158 -4.49 -15.68 0.43
CA THR A 158 -4.54 -14.72 1.53
C THR A 158 -3.36 -13.77 1.40
N ALA A 159 -3.65 -12.47 1.32
CA ALA A 159 -2.66 -11.42 1.35
C ALA A 159 -2.58 -10.78 2.75
N TYR A 160 -1.36 -10.53 3.20
CA TYR A 160 -1.05 -9.72 4.38
C TYR A 160 -0.40 -8.44 3.86
N ILE A 161 -1.08 -7.31 4.02
CA ILE A 161 -0.61 -5.97 3.61
C ILE A 161 -0.35 -5.19 4.88
N MET A 162 0.90 -4.75 5.09
CA MET A 162 1.36 -4.38 6.42
C MET A 162 2.09 -3.04 6.45
N THR A 163 2.01 -2.36 7.59
CA THR A 163 2.93 -1.25 7.91
C THR A 163 4.26 -1.78 8.46
N SER A 164 4.23 -2.99 9.02
CA SER A 164 5.30 -3.56 9.84
C SER A 164 6.39 -4.25 9.05
N ASN A 165 7.64 -3.96 9.40
CA ASN A 165 8.76 -4.83 9.10
C ASN A 165 8.67 -6.13 9.92
N PHE A 166 9.40 -7.18 9.52
CA PHE A 166 9.58 -8.34 10.38
C PHE A 166 10.83 -8.19 11.24
N SER A 167 10.70 -7.29 12.20
CA SER A 167 11.68 -7.03 13.26
C SER A 167 11.02 -7.18 14.63
N ARG A 168 11.82 -7.42 15.67
CA ARG A 168 11.31 -7.61 17.02
C ARG A 168 10.44 -6.45 17.51
N ALA A 169 10.84 -5.21 17.26
CA ALA A 169 10.10 -4.02 17.68
C ALA A 169 8.76 -3.88 16.93
N ALA A 170 8.73 -4.25 15.65
CA ALA A 170 7.55 -4.16 14.81
C ALA A 170 6.54 -5.29 15.04
N LEU A 171 6.98 -6.42 15.61
CA LEU A 171 6.14 -7.58 15.92
C LEU A 171 5.84 -7.72 17.43
N GLY A 172 5.64 -6.61 18.12
CA GLY A 172 5.20 -6.56 19.50
C GLY A 172 6.27 -6.78 20.58
N GLY A 173 7.48 -7.21 20.19
CA GLY A 173 8.61 -7.32 21.11
C GLY A 173 9.30 -5.97 21.34
N SER A 174 10.12 -5.87 22.38
CA SER A 174 10.92 -4.66 22.62
C SER A 174 12.29 -4.74 21.94
N SER A 175 12.75 -3.65 21.32
CA SER A 175 14.07 -3.57 20.71
C SER A 175 15.14 -3.12 21.70
N GLY A 176 16.21 -3.92 21.80
CA GLY A 176 17.42 -3.55 22.53
C GLY A 176 17.20 -3.10 23.97
N SER A 177 18.12 -2.30 24.50
CA SER A 177 18.03 -1.72 25.84
C SER A 177 17.03 -0.56 25.96
N SER A 178 16.57 0.02 24.84
CA SER A 178 15.59 1.09 24.83
C SER A 178 14.17 0.65 25.17
N GLY A 179 13.87 -0.66 25.03
CA GLY A 179 12.54 -1.20 25.26
C GLY A 179 11.46 -0.71 24.27
N VAL A 180 11.85 -0.02 23.19
CA VAL A 180 10.92 0.57 22.24
C VAL A 180 10.17 -0.52 21.48
N ARG A 181 8.84 -0.37 21.38
CA ARG A 181 7.93 -1.13 20.54
C ARG A 181 7.24 -0.19 19.57
N ASN A 182 6.91 -0.70 18.41
CA ASN A 182 6.23 0.10 17.39
C ASN A 182 4.70 -0.02 17.52
N ARG A 183 4.00 1.03 17.07
CA ARG A 183 2.62 0.94 16.63
C ARG A 183 2.63 0.57 15.15
N GLU A 184 1.99 -0.55 14.83
CA GLU A 184 1.90 -1.09 13.47
C GLU A 184 0.51 -1.68 13.22
N TYR A 185 0.18 -1.85 11.94
CA TYR A 185 -1.06 -2.47 11.49
C TYR A 185 -0.81 -3.42 10.32
N GLY A 186 -1.68 -4.42 10.18
CA GLY A 186 -1.69 -5.25 8.97
C GLY A 186 -3.10 -5.70 8.64
N ILE A 187 -3.44 -5.63 7.37
CA ILE A 187 -4.69 -6.17 6.83
C ILE A 187 -4.44 -7.60 6.37
N ILE A 188 -5.36 -8.47 6.74
CA ILE A 188 -5.44 -9.85 6.28
C ILE A 188 -6.62 -9.93 5.32
N ASP A 189 -6.31 -10.11 4.06
CA ASP A 189 -7.27 -10.07 2.96
C ASP A 189 -7.38 -11.41 2.27
N THR A 190 -8.60 -11.86 2.05
CA THR A 190 -8.94 -13.09 1.31
C THR A 190 -9.83 -12.82 0.10
N ASN A 191 -10.07 -11.55 -0.24
CA ASN A 191 -10.80 -11.17 -1.45
C ASN A 191 -10.00 -11.64 -2.68
N PRO A 192 -10.56 -12.46 -3.55
CA PRO A 192 -9.81 -13.01 -4.68
C PRO A 192 -9.28 -11.95 -5.66
N GLN A 193 -9.98 -10.83 -5.84
CA GLN A 193 -9.55 -9.77 -6.75
C GLN A 193 -8.32 -9.05 -6.19
N ASP A 194 -8.38 -8.63 -4.93
CA ASP A 194 -7.28 -7.93 -4.25
C ASP A 194 -6.05 -8.85 -4.14
N VAL A 195 -6.24 -10.13 -3.74
CA VAL A 195 -5.18 -11.14 -3.69
C VAL A 195 -4.52 -11.35 -5.06
N GLN A 196 -5.30 -11.39 -6.15
CA GLN A 196 -4.74 -11.50 -7.51
C GLN A 196 -3.94 -10.27 -7.91
N ALA A 197 -4.37 -9.07 -7.51
CA ALA A 197 -3.60 -7.84 -7.73
C ALA A 197 -2.25 -7.88 -6.99
N VAL A 198 -2.25 -8.27 -5.71
CA VAL A 198 -1.01 -8.41 -4.91
C VAL A 198 -0.09 -9.50 -5.49
N LEU A 199 -0.65 -10.64 -5.96
CA LEU A 199 0.11 -11.67 -6.66
C LEU A 199 0.73 -11.17 -7.96
N ALA A 200 0.01 -10.35 -8.72
CA ALA A 200 0.52 -9.77 -9.96
C ALA A 200 1.69 -8.81 -9.69
N ILE A 201 1.60 -8.02 -8.64
CA ILE A 201 2.66 -7.10 -8.18
C ILE A 201 3.90 -7.92 -7.76
N PHE A 202 3.74 -8.87 -6.84
CA PHE A 202 4.83 -9.73 -6.39
C PHE A 202 5.54 -10.45 -7.57
N ASN A 203 4.77 -11.03 -8.50
CA ASN A 203 5.35 -11.72 -9.65
C ASN A 203 6.09 -10.77 -10.60
N ALA A 204 5.60 -9.55 -10.77
CA ALA A 204 6.29 -8.55 -11.57
C ALA A 204 7.62 -8.15 -10.94
N ASP A 205 7.65 -7.91 -9.64
CA ASP A 205 8.86 -7.54 -8.91
C ASP A 205 9.84 -8.72 -8.83
N TRP A 206 9.34 -9.94 -8.63
CA TRP A 206 10.15 -11.17 -8.67
C TRP A 206 10.85 -11.39 -10.01
N ASN A 207 10.18 -11.08 -11.11
CA ASN A 207 10.70 -11.27 -12.45
C ASN A 207 11.30 -10.00 -13.08
N HIS A 208 11.37 -8.90 -12.32
CA HIS A 208 11.86 -7.59 -12.79
C HIS A 208 11.10 -7.08 -14.02
N THR A 209 9.77 -7.21 -13.99
CA THR A 209 8.86 -6.75 -15.05
C THR A 209 7.91 -5.69 -14.52
N THR A 210 7.11 -5.08 -15.40
CA THR A 210 6.11 -4.09 -14.99
C THR A 210 4.84 -4.79 -14.49
N ALA A 211 4.40 -4.44 -13.27
CA ALA A 211 3.16 -4.94 -12.71
C ALA A 211 1.95 -4.49 -13.53
N GLN A 212 1.05 -5.42 -13.82
CA GLN A 212 -0.22 -5.16 -14.46
C GLN A 212 -1.33 -5.66 -13.52
N PHE A 213 -2.11 -4.75 -12.99
CA PHE A 213 -3.25 -5.06 -12.12
C PHE A 213 -4.36 -4.05 -12.37
N ASN A 214 -5.58 -4.42 -12.03
CA ASN A 214 -6.75 -3.56 -12.14
C ASN A 214 -7.62 -3.77 -10.90
N ASP A 215 -7.19 -3.16 -9.81
CA ASP A 215 -7.90 -3.19 -8.53
C ASP A 215 -7.95 -1.77 -7.95
N PRO A 216 -9.16 -1.21 -7.73
CA PRO A 216 -9.30 0.17 -7.25
C PRO A 216 -9.02 0.33 -5.75
N ASN A 217 -8.92 -0.78 -4.99
CA ASN A 217 -8.66 -0.73 -3.55
C ASN A 217 -7.18 -0.91 -3.22
N VAL A 218 -6.39 -1.51 -4.15
CA VAL A 218 -4.96 -1.73 -3.96
C VAL A 218 -4.18 -0.48 -4.34
N VAL A 219 -3.45 0.06 -3.37
CA VAL A 219 -2.62 1.26 -3.51
C VAL A 219 -1.17 0.84 -3.71
N VAL A 220 -0.52 1.34 -4.74
CA VAL A 220 0.83 0.91 -5.14
C VAL A 220 1.70 2.09 -5.52
N SER A 221 2.82 2.28 -4.87
CA SER A 221 3.83 3.22 -5.32
C SER A 221 4.79 2.56 -6.31
N PRO A 222 5.26 3.32 -7.31
CA PRO A 222 4.94 4.71 -7.67
C PRO A 222 3.77 4.83 -8.69
N ILE A 223 2.77 3.94 -8.64
CA ILE A 223 1.75 3.82 -9.71
C ILE A 223 0.55 4.74 -9.44
N ASN A 224 -0.14 4.55 -8.29
CA ASN A 224 -1.40 5.26 -7.99
C ASN A 224 -1.43 5.91 -6.59
N SER A 225 -0.48 5.62 -5.69
CA SER A 225 -0.54 6.01 -4.28
C SER A 225 -0.72 7.51 -4.06
N ARG A 226 0.00 8.39 -4.77
CA ARG A 226 -0.19 9.85 -4.66
C ARG A 226 -1.62 10.27 -5.00
N ASN A 227 -2.16 9.74 -6.09
CA ASN A 227 -3.52 10.06 -6.53
C ASN A 227 -4.56 9.55 -5.53
N ASP A 228 -4.37 8.34 -5.03
CA ASP A 228 -5.30 7.72 -4.08
C ASP A 228 -5.25 8.40 -2.71
N PHE A 229 -4.06 8.81 -2.23
CA PHE A 229 -3.94 9.61 -1.01
C PHE A 229 -4.66 10.96 -1.13
N ASN A 230 -4.40 11.70 -2.22
CA ASN A 230 -5.09 12.97 -2.46
C ASN A 230 -6.61 12.79 -2.57
N ALA A 231 -7.06 11.80 -3.32
CA ALA A 231 -8.48 11.54 -3.50
C ALA A 231 -9.13 11.08 -2.18
N LEU A 232 -8.46 10.27 -1.37
CA LEU A 232 -8.93 9.83 -0.06
C LEU A 232 -9.06 11.02 0.92
N ILE A 233 -8.03 11.85 1.03
CA ILE A 233 -8.03 13.04 1.90
C ILE A 233 -9.12 14.03 1.45
N ASN A 234 -9.20 14.34 0.15
CA ASN A 234 -10.18 15.27 -0.39
C ASN A 234 -11.64 14.76 -0.30
N SER A 235 -11.84 13.48 -0.07
CA SER A 235 -13.18 12.90 0.15
C SER A 235 -13.71 13.07 1.56
N ALA A 236 -12.92 13.62 2.48
CA ALA A 236 -13.34 13.83 3.86
C ALA A 236 -14.35 14.97 3.99
N HIS A 237 -15.40 14.73 4.77
CA HIS A 237 -16.43 15.72 5.06
C HIS A 237 -16.56 16.04 6.57
N ARG A 238 -16.06 15.18 7.44
CA ARG A 238 -16.21 15.32 8.90
C ARG A 238 -14.90 15.14 9.64
N THR A 239 -14.22 14.01 9.40
CA THR A 239 -13.03 13.63 10.18
C THR A 239 -11.96 13.00 9.30
N LEU A 240 -10.70 13.35 9.58
CA LEU A 240 -9.50 12.66 9.12
C LEU A 240 -8.67 12.29 10.34
N LEU A 241 -8.48 10.98 10.56
CA LEU A 241 -7.62 10.46 11.63
C LEU A 241 -6.44 9.76 10.99
N ILE A 242 -5.22 10.18 11.33
CA ILE A 242 -3.99 9.74 10.67
C ILE A 242 -2.97 9.32 11.73
N GLU A 243 -2.41 8.12 11.58
CA GLU A 243 -1.17 7.71 12.23
C GLU A 243 -0.12 7.50 11.17
N ALA A 244 0.98 8.24 11.27
CA ALA A 244 2.04 8.21 10.28
C ALA A 244 3.42 8.28 10.93
N GLU A 245 4.41 7.65 10.28
CA GLU A 245 5.82 7.78 10.66
C GLU A 245 6.41 9.10 10.16
N GLU A 246 6.07 9.48 8.93
CA GLU A 246 6.58 10.67 8.26
C GLU A 246 5.46 11.63 7.86
N MET A 247 5.78 12.92 7.91
CA MET A 247 4.95 14.03 7.43
C MET A 247 5.88 15.03 6.76
N ILE A 248 6.33 14.71 5.54
CA ILE A 248 7.35 15.47 4.79
C ILE A 248 7.02 15.58 3.29
N ASP A 249 5.73 15.44 2.93
CA ASP A 249 5.23 15.69 1.57
C ASP A 249 4.36 16.95 1.55
N SER A 250 4.84 17.99 0.88
CA SER A 250 4.21 19.31 0.87
C SER A 250 2.80 19.31 0.29
N ASP A 251 2.52 18.46 -0.71
CA ASP A 251 1.19 18.42 -1.35
C ASP A 251 0.16 17.77 -0.41
N ILE A 252 0.55 16.70 0.27
CA ILE A 252 -0.31 16.06 1.29
C ILE A 252 -0.48 16.96 2.50
N GLU A 253 0.59 17.63 2.97
CA GLU A 253 0.49 18.62 4.05
C GLU A 253 -0.51 19.74 3.73
N GLN A 254 -0.47 20.27 2.50
CA GLN A 254 -1.40 21.28 2.03
C GLN A 254 -2.83 20.75 1.92
N ALA A 255 -3.02 19.51 1.45
CA ALA A 255 -4.33 18.88 1.38
C ALA A 255 -4.96 18.73 2.78
N LEU A 256 -4.18 18.31 3.78
CA LEU A 256 -4.62 18.20 5.18
C LEU A 256 -4.96 19.56 5.78
N ALA A 257 -4.11 20.56 5.56
CA ALA A 257 -4.35 21.93 5.99
C ALA A 257 -5.63 22.51 5.35
N SER A 258 -5.83 22.27 4.06
CA SER A 258 -7.04 22.68 3.34
C SER A 258 -8.29 22.00 3.89
N ALA A 259 -8.25 20.69 4.13
CA ALA A 259 -9.36 19.96 4.74
C ALA A 259 -9.77 20.56 6.09
N ALA A 260 -8.80 20.85 6.98
CA ALA A 260 -9.05 21.48 8.26
C ALA A 260 -9.65 22.89 8.13
N GLN A 261 -9.15 23.71 7.21
CA GLN A 261 -9.69 25.07 6.93
C GLN A 261 -11.13 25.02 6.40
N HIS A 262 -11.53 23.94 5.75
CA HIS A 262 -12.90 23.72 5.27
C HIS A 262 -13.80 23.01 6.30
N GLY A 263 -13.34 22.89 7.55
CA GLY A 263 -14.16 22.43 8.68
C GLY A 263 -14.10 20.92 8.94
N VAL A 264 -13.21 20.17 8.26
CA VAL A 264 -12.92 18.78 8.61
C VAL A 264 -12.10 18.74 9.91
N GLN A 265 -12.47 17.91 10.87
CA GLN A 265 -11.64 17.65 12.04
C GLN A 265 -10.46 16.74 11.63
N VAL A 266 -9.25 17.31 11.55
CA VAL A 266 -8.06 16.58 11.17
C VAL A 266 -7.17 16.37 12.39
N GLU A 267 -6.92 15.11 12.75
CA GLU A 267 -6.10 14.68 13.87
C GLU A 267 -4.97 13.77 13.38
N VAL A 268 -3.74 14.08 13.75
CA VAL A 268 -2.53 13.36 13.31
C VAL A 268 -1.70 12.95 14.51
N ILE A 269 -1.31 11.66 14.56
CA ILE A 269 -0.32 11.14 15.51
C ILE A 269 0.96 10.79 14.75
N LEU A 270 2.07 11.33 15.21
CA LEU A 270 3.42 11.10 14.69
C LEU A 270 4.33 10.51 15.77
N PRO A 271 5.55 10.05 15.46
CA PRO A 271 6.54 9.74 16.48
C PRO A 271 6.78 10.98 17.37
N ALA A 272 6.96 10.76 18.68
CA ALA A 272 7.32 11.85 19.57
C ALA A 272 8.62 12.50 19.11
N PRO A 273 8.71 13.85 19.08
CA PRO A 273 9.92 14.55 18.66
C PRO A 273 11.15 14.12 19.48
N LYS A 274 12.24 13.78 18.80
CA LYS A 274 13.53 13.43 19.42
C LYS A 274 14.40 14.69 19.59
N GLY A 275 14.04 15.56 20.52
CA GLY A 275 14.88 16.73 20.85
C GLY A 275 14.98 17.77 19.73
N SER A 276 15.76 18.83 19.98
CA SER A 276 15.76 20.06 19.18
C SER A 276 16.58 20.05 17.87
N SER A 277 17.17 18.95 17.45
CA SER A 277 17.97 18.92 16.22
C SER A 277 17.78 17.61 15.46
N GLY A 278 17.03 17.67 14.36
CA GLY A 278 16.98 16.59 13.36
C GLY A 278 15.68 15.79 13.28
N ASP A 279 14.55 16.35 13.74
CA ASP A 279 13.25 15.76 13.46
C ASP A 279 12.80 16.13 12.04
N SER A 280 12.80 15.15 11.13
CA SER A 280 12.38 15.33 9.73
C SER A 280 10.94 15.84 9.60
N ASN A 281 10.07 15.52 10.56
CA ASN A 281 8.67 15.91 10.57
C ASN A 281 8.41 17.36 10.99
N SER A 282 9.40 18.05 11.57
CA SER A 282 9.19 19.37 12.19
C SER A 282 8.60 20.43 11.25
N GLN A 283 9.04 20.44 9.98
CA GLN A 283 8.51 21.37 8.97
C GLN A 283 7.06 21.02 8.60
N GLY A 284 6.79 19.77 8.31
CA GLY A 284 5.42 19.31 7.99
C GLY A 284 4.45 19.52 9.15
N ILE A 285 4.88 19.22 10.38
CA ILE A 285 4.09 19.51 11.59
C ILE A 285 3.73 21.00 11.65
N ALA A 286 4.71 21.90 11.42
CA ALA A 286 4.44 23.34 11.44
C ALA A 286 3.44 23.75 10.35
N THR A 287 3.58 23.21 9.13
CA THR A 287 2.69 23.50 7.99
C THR A 287 1.24 23.07 8.31
N ILE A 288 1.02 21.83 8.70
CA ILE A 288 -0.34 21.33 8.94
C ILE A 288 -0.99 21.98 10.17
N LYS A 289 -0.23 22.29 11.23
CA LYS A 289 -0.73 23.03 12.41
C LYS A 289 -1.18 24.45 12.06
N GLN A 290 -0.46 25.14 11.17
CA GLN A 290 -0.89 26.45 10.67
C GLN A 290 -2.24 26.37 9.92
N GLY A 291 -2.51 25.23 9.26
CA GLY A 291 -3.80 24.96 8.62
C GLY A 291 -4.95 24.60 9.58
N GLY A 292 -4.65 24.44 10.88
CA GLY A 292 -5.67 24.06 11.88
C GLY A 292 -5.71 22.58 12.24
N VAL A 293 -4.78 21.77 11.72
CA VAL A 293 -4.68 20.34 12.05
C VAL A 293 -4.19 20.16 13.49
N GLN A 294 -4.81 19.26 14.23
CA GLN A 294 -4.35 18.87 15.56
C GLN A 294 -3.28 17.79 15.44
N VAL A 295 -2.09 18.03 16.02
CA VAL A 295 -0.96 17.11 15.93
C VAL A 295 -0.50 16.70 17.31
N ARG A 296 -0.31 15.40 17.52
CA ARG A 296 0.27 14.80 18.73
C ARG A 296 1.44 13.89 18.41
N GLY A 297 2.36 13.76 19.35
CA GLY A 297 3.45 12.78 19.31
C GLY A 297 3.18 11.62 20.26
N ASP A 298 3.27 10.38 19.78
CA ASP A 298 3.16 9.21 20.65
C ASP A 298 4.42 9.06 21.50
N THR A 299 4.23 9.04 22.83
CA THR A 299 5.31 8.93 23.81
C THR A 299 5.47 7.53 24.38
N GLN A 300 4.54 6.62 24.06
CA GLN A 300 4.53 5.24 24.58
C GLN A 300 5.10 4.24 23.56
N LEU A 301 4.77 4.43 22.29
CA LEU A 301 5.19 3.58 21.19
C LEU A 301 5.92 4.45 20.15
N TYR A 302 6.79 3.82 19.38
CA TYR A 302 7.29 4.46 18.16
C TYR A 302 6.20 4.35 17.10
N MET A 303 5.65 5.49 16.70
CA MET A 303 4.63 5.53 15.67
C MET A 303 5.26 5.20 14.33
N HIS A 304 5.10 3.96 13.87
CA HIS A 304 5.58 3.48 12.57
C HIS A 304 4.42 3.11 11.65
N ALA A 305 3.20 3.40 12.08
CA ALA A 305 1.99 3.18 11.29
C ALA A 305 1.92 4.06 10.05
N LYS A 306 1.14 3.64 9.06
CA LYS A 306 0.73 4.40 7.88
C LYS A 306 -0.74 4.10 7.65
N ILE A 307 -1.60 4.85 8.36
CA ILE A 307 -3.05 4.71 8.22
C ILE A 307 -3.70 6.08 8.05
N ILE A 308 -4.75 6.12 7.24
CA ILE A 308 -5.62 7.29 7.04
C ILE A 308 -7.06 6.81 7.18
N ILE A 309 -7.80 7.32 8.16
CA ILE A 309 -9.21 6.97 8.37
C ILE A 309 -10.07 8.18 8.00
N VAL A 310 -11.00 8.00 7.06
CA VAL A 310 -11.86 9.07 6.53
C VAL A 310 -13.29 8.85 6.96
N ASP A 311 -13.84 9.80 7.72
CA ASP A 311 -15.24 9.87 8.17
C ASP A 311 -15.74 8.62 8.92
N GLY A 312 -14.83 7.71 9.31
CA GLY A 312 -15.15 6.38 9.83
C GLY A 312 -15.80 5.46 8.80
N GLN A 313 -15.66 5.75 7.51
CA GLN A 313 -16.29 5.01 6.41
C GLN A 313 -15.28 4.27 5.53
N ARG A 314 -14.07 4.80 5.43
CA ARG A 314 -12.95 4.19 4.69
C ARG A 314 -11.65 4.38 5.43
N ALA A 315 -10.74 3.45 5.24
CA ALA A 315 -9.38 3.61 5.74
C ALA A 315 -8.37 3.06 4.74
N PHE A 316 -7.24 3.74 4.65
CA PHE A 316 -6.02 3.23 4.05
C PHE A 316 -5.15 2.58 5.14
N VAL A 317 -4.53 1.44 4.82
CA VAL A 317 -3.49 0.77 5.61
C VAL A 317 -2.44 0.24 4.65
N GLY A 318 -1.17 0.60 4.84
CA GLY A 318 -0.11 0.16 3.93
C GLY A 318 1.29 0.53 4.39
N SER A 319 2.25 0.44 3.49
CA SER A 319 3.65 0.74 3.75
C SER A 319 4.03 2.18 3.42
N GLU A 320 3.20 2.90 2.69
CA GLU A 320 3.45 4.24 2.17
C GLU A 320 3.56 5.28 3.27
N ASN A 321 4.73 5.89 3.40
CA ASN A 321 4.93 7.08 4.20
C ASN A 321 4.37 8.33 3.50
N ILE A 322 4.03 9.36 4.27
CA ILE A 322 3.68 10.68 3.73
C ILE A 322 4.98 11.41 3.39
N SER A 323 5.62 10.95 2.32
CA SER A 323 6.83 11.52 1.74
C SER A 323 6.82 11.38 0.22
N THR A 324 7.37 12.34 -0.50
CA THR A 324 7.45 12.31 -1.96
C THR A 324 8.19 11.07 -2.46
N GLN A 325 9.24 10.65 -1.76
CA GLN A 325 9.98 9.45 -2.12
C GLN A 325 9.10 8.18 -2.02
N SER A 326 8.33 8.06 -0.95
CA SER A 326 7.45 6.92 -0.74
C SER A 326 6.30 6.89 -1.75
N LEU A 327 5.67 8.05 -2.01
CA LEU A 327 4.50 8.11 -2.89
C LEU A 327 4.83 8.02 -4.38
N ASP A 328 6.03 8.47 -4.82
CA ASP A 328 6.33 8.65 -6.25
C ASP A 328 7.53 7.84 -6.75
N GLN A 329 8.32 7.21 -5.88
CA GLN A 329 9.60 6.61 -6.30
C GLN A 329 9.81 5.19 -5.78
N ASN A 330 9.53 4.92 -4.51
CA ASN A 330 9.71 3.62 -3.91
C ASN A 330 8.69 2.60 -4.42
N ARG A 331 8.98 1.31 -4.24
CA ARG A 331 7.96 0.26 -4.27
C ARG A 331 7.33 0.18 -2.89
N GLU A 332 6.02 0.44 -2.82
CA GLU A 332 5.17 0.35 -1.62
C GLU A 332 3.85 -0.32 -1.97
N LEU A 333 3.16 -0.85 -0.97
CA LEU A 333 1.86 -1.48 -1.11
C LEU A 333 0.95 -1.16 0.07
N GLY A 334 -0.27 -0.76 -0.26
CA GLY A 334 -1.35 -0.51 0.69
C GLY A 334 -2.70 -0.96 0.15
N ILE A 335 -3.72 -0.83 0.99
CA ILE A 335 -5.09 -1.17 0.64
C ILE A 335 -6.07 -0.20 1.28
N ILE A 336 -7.14 0.10 0.56
CA ILE A 336 -8.27 0.88 1.06
C ILE A 336 -9.38 -0.09 1.46
N THR A 337 -9.85 0.02 2.70
CA THR A 337 -10.94 -0.81 3.23
C THR A 337 -12.14 0.03 3.68
N SER A 338 -13.33 -0.54 3.57
CA SER A 338 -14.58 -0.04 4.15
C SER A 338 -15.22 -1.06 5.11
N ASP A 339 -14.46 -2.07 5.53
CA ASP A 339 -14.93 -3.08 6.48
C ASP A 339 -15.22 -2.47 7.84
N ALA A 340 -16.45 -2.62 8.32
CA ALA A 340 -16.91 -1.98 9.55
C ALA A 340 -16.14 -2.47 10.80
N ALA A 341 -15.75 -3.74 10.86
CA ALA A 341 -15.01 -4.28 12.00
C ALA A 341 -13.58 -3.74 12.01
N VAL A 342 -12.96 -3.63 10.84
CA VAL A 342 -11.64 -3.00 10.67
C VAL A 342 -11.70 -1.53 11.06
N LEU A 343 -12.63 -0.76 10.51
CA LEU A 343 -12.78 0.67 10.81
C LEU A 343 -12.99 0.92 12.31
N ASN A 344 -13.83 0.13 12.97
CA ASN A 344 -14.05 0.22 14.42
C ASN A 344 -12.75 -0.07 15.20
N LYS A 345 -11.97 -1.09 14.83
CA LYS A 345 -10.70 -1.42 15.49
C LYS A 345 -9.67 -0.31 15.29
N LEU A 346 -9.52 0.21 14.06
CA LEU A 346 -8.61 1.32 13.76
C LEU A 346 -8.96 2.57 14.55
N GLN A 347 -10.24 2.98 14.55
CA GLN A 347 -10.69 4.15 15.30
C GLN A 347 -10.48 3.98 16.81
N ALA A 348 -10.82 2.81 17.36
CA ALA A 348 -10.62 2.54 18.78
C ALA A 348 -9.15 2.59 19.19
N THR A 349 -8.26 2.07 18.34
CA THR A 349 -6.81 2.13 18.56
C THR A 349 -6.30 3.56 18.46
N PHE A 350 -6.70 4.30 17.41
CA PHE A 350 -6.36 5.71 17.27
C PHE A 350 -6.77 6.52 18.51
N GLN A 351 -7.99 6.36 19.01
CA GLN A 351 -8.45 7.09 20.20
C GLN A 351 -7.67 6.73 21.48
N LYS A 352 -7.27 5.46 21.62
CA LYS A 352 -6.40 5.02 22.71
C LYS A 352 -5.03 5.73 22.62
N ASP A 353 -4.42 5.73 21.43
CA ASP A 353 -3.10 6.31 21.21
C ASP A 353 -3.15 7.85 21.28
N TRP A 354 -4.24 8.46 20.79
CA TRP A 354 -4.48 9.88 20.95
C TRP A 354 -4.55 10.29 22.42
N GLY A 355 -5.20 9.47 23.25
CA GLY A 355 -5.35 9.74 24.69
C GLY A 355 -4.03 9.74 25.48
N VAL A 356 -3.02 8.98 25.04
CA VAL A 356 -1.70 8.90 25.69
C VAL A 356 -0.62 9.76 25.01
N SER A 357 -0.90 10.25 23.82
CA SER A 357 -0.01 11.14 23.06
C SER A 357 -0.05 12.56 23.58
N ARG A 358 1.01 13.33 23.32
CA ARG A 358 1.16 14.73 23.77
C ARG A 358 1.18 15.67 22.56
N SER A 359 0.76 16.93 22.76
CA SER A 359 0.89 17.95 21.71
C SER A 359 2.30 17.99 21.16
N ALA A 360 2.44 17.89 19.84
CA ALA A 360 3.70 17.97 19.10
C ALA A 360 4.08 19.42 18.81
#